data_e8fd493efd53d533945af62ac522bf51
#
_entry.id   e8fd493efd53d533945af62ac522bf51
#
_cell.length_a   1.000
_cell.length_b   1.000
_cell.length_c   1.000
_cell.angle_alpha   90.00
_cell.angle_beta   90.00
_cell.angle_gamma   90.00
#
_symmetry.space_group_name_H-M   'P 1'
#
loop_
_entity.id
_entity.type
_entity.pdbx_description
1 polymer ?
#
loop_
_entity_poly.entity_id
_entity_poly.type
_entity_poly.pdbx_seq_one_letter_code
_entity_poly.pdbx_strand_id
1 'polypeptide(L)'
;MLGINQLLWWAINDRGCRIAWVTPVYKQGKKVFADLERAVVKSNLFTFNRSDLMVSGFGSSIEFFSGERPDNIRGNTFDYMVVDEMAFTRAELWDEVLSATVMVKGKKVIFISTPKGKNHFHRICMQHNYDERYAYHHYSSYDNPMIDPRELDERRRSLPDHVFKQEYLAEFIDNASGLFKNVAQCVKPISPGSKRYAGLDIGRADDYTVLNILDEDGQQVYVNRWRHDEWNKIIDKVADVINKHRATTLIEVNNQGDIFHEMLRDKCRNLIVPFTTTSKSKQVIIEDLAIAFEQMEISLQDESWLVDELENFTYIYNVNTRAVQYSAPIGMHDDGVISLALAWHCRKTQQNKGRYQVIRA
;
A
#
# COMPACT_ATOMS: atom_id res chain seq x y z
N MET A 1 -9.62 -21.31 -0.21
CA MET A 1 -10.49 -22.49 -0.40
C MET A 1 -10.15 -23.27 -1.67
N LEU A 2 -10.06 -22.63 -2.87
CA LEU A 2 -9.76 -23.32 -4.14
C LEU A 2 -8.48 -24.17 -4.05
N GLY A 3 -7.37 -23.60 -3.58
CA GLY A 3 -6.10 -24.31 -3.47
C GLY A 3 -6.14 -25.53 -2.54
N ILE A 4 -6.83 -25.43 -1.39
CA ILE A 4 -7.01 -26.56 -0.47
C ILE A 4 -7.78 -27.71 -1.14
N ASN A 5 -8.86 -27.40 -1.85
CA ASN A 5 -9.62 -28.42 -2.58
C ASN A 5 -8.75 -29.09 -3.65
N GLN A 6 -7.89 -28.35 -4.31
CA GLN A 6 -6.99 -28.87 -5.32
C GLN A 6 -5.92 -29.82 -4.74
N LEU A 7 -5.37 -29.49 -3.54
CA LEU A 7 -4.44 -30.40 -2.84
C LEU A 7 -5.11 -31.76 -2.54
N LEU A 8 -6.33 -31.71 -2.00
CA LEU A 8 -7.08 -32.91 -1.67
C LEU A 8 -7.41 -33.71 -2.93
N TRP A 9 -7.81 -33.04 -4.00
CA TRP A 9 -8.12 -33.68 -5.27
C TRP A 9 -6.90 -34.42 -5.82
N TRP A 10 -5.70 -33.82 -5.78
CA TRP A 10 -4.48 -34.49 -6.22
C TRP A 10 -4.13 -35.67 -5.32
N ALA A 11 -4.17 -35.49 -3.99
CA ALA A 11 -3.84 -36.55 -3.05
C ALA A 11 -4.72 -37.80 -3.18
N ILE A 12 -6.00 -37.62 -3.54
CA ILE A 12 -6.97 -38.71 -3.68
C ILE A 12 -6.87 -39.38 -5.06
N ASN A 13 -6.74 -38.58 -6.13
CA ASN A 13 -6.82 -39.10 -7.51
C ASN A 13 -5.45 -39.54 -8.07
N ASP A 14 -4.34 -39.01 -7.57
CA ASP A 14 -2.99 -39.41 -7.94
C ASP A 14 -2.27 -39.99 -6.71
N ARG A 15 -2.63 -41.20 -6.37
CA ARG A 15 -2.16 -41.87 -5.14
C ARG A 15 -0.65 -42.02 -5.11
N GLY A 16 -0.05 -41.70 -3.97
CA GLY A 16 1.41 -41.81 -3.77
C GLY A 16 2.17 -40.55 -4.22
N CYS A 17 1.48 -39.45 -4.59
CA CYS A 17 2.12 -38.23 -4.98
C CYS A 17 2.60 -37.42 -3.76
N ARG A 18 3.62 -36.60 -3.99
CA ARG A 18 4.11 -35.60 -3.04
C ARG A 18 3.68 -34.19 -3.49
N ILE A 19 3.05 -33.46 -2.60
CA ILE A 19 2.46 -32.15 -2.88
C ILE A 19 3.07 -31.13 -1.93
N ALA A 20 3.56 -30.00 -2.48
CA ALA A 20 4.04 -28.87 -1.68
C ALA A 20 3.01 -27.73 -1.66
N TRP A 21 2.81 -27.14 -0.49
CA TRP A 21 2.20 -25.81 -0.34
C TRP A 21 3.25 -24.85 0.18
N VAL A 22 3.56 -23.81 -0.56
CA VAL A 22 4.58 -22.83 -0.22
C VAL A 22 3.94 -21.49 0.03
N THR A 23 4.27 -20.84 1.16
CA THR A 23 3.81 -19.50 1.53
C THR A 23 4.99 -18.57 1.75
N PRO A 24 4.82 -17.23 1.61
CA PRO A 24 5.90 -16.28 1.91
C PRO A 24 6.45 -16.43 3.33
N VAL A 25 5.58 -16.64 4.33
CA VAL A 25 5.97 -16.75 5.75
C VAL A 25 5.37 -17.98 6.40
N TYR A 26 6.08 -18.52 7.39
CA TYR A 26 5.68 -19.73 8.12
C TYR A 26 4.28 -19.64 8.75
N LYS A 27 3.92 -18.49 9.31
CA LYS A 27 2.61 -18.28 9.96
C LYS A 27 1.42 -18.46 9.01
N GLN A 28 1.58 -18.09 7.74
CA GLN A 28 0.55 -18.29 6.72
C GLN A 28 0.37 -19.79 6.41
N GLY A 29 1.46 -20.51 6.18
CA GLY A 29 1.41 -21.97 5.93
C GLY A 29 0.77 -22.74 7.08
N LYS A 30 1.10 -22.38 8.32
CA LYS A 30 0.46 -22.96 9.52
C LYS A 30 -1.05 -22.73 9.57
N LYS A 31 -1.53 -21.55 9.12
CA LYS A 31 -2.96 -21.25 9.05
C LYS A 31 -3.65 -22.14 8.01
N VAL A 32 -3.07 -22.26 6.81
CA VAL A 32 -3.63 -23.10 5.74
C VAL A 32 -3.64 -24.58 6.15
N PHE A 33 -2.57 -25.07 6.81
CA PHE A 33 -2.55 -26.41 7.38
C PHE A 33 -3.70 -26.65 8.37
N ALA A 34 -3.93 -25.71 9.30
CA ALA A 34 -5.03 -25.82 10.27
C ALA A 34 -6.42 -25.78 9.59
N ASP A 35 -6.57 -25.00 8.52
CA ASP A 35 -7.82 -24.95 7.75
C ASP A 35 -8.04 -26.29 7.01
N LEU A 36 -7.00 -26.87 6.43
CA LEU A 36 -7.05 -28.19 5.81
C LEU A 36 -7.40 -29.27 6.83
N GLU A 37 -6.70 -29.30 7.97
CA GLU A 37 -6.98 -30.25 9.05
C GLU A 37 -8.46 -30.17 9.47
N ARG A 38 -8.96 -28.97 9.72
CA ARG A 38 -10.34 -28.73 10.13
C ARG A 38 -11.36 -29.23 9.11
N ALA A 39 -11.03 -29.08 7.82
CA ALA A 39 -11.91 -29.50 6.73
C ALA A 39 -12.03 -31.02 6.64
N VAL A 40 -10.96 -31.80 6.94
CA VAL A 40 -10.93 -33.24 6.64
C VAL A 40 -10.72 -34.15 7.87
N VAL A 41 -10.47 -33.62 9.06
CA VAL A 41 -10.19 -34.43 10.27
C VAL A 41 -11.32 -35.42 10.60
N LYS A 42 -12.55 -35.05 10.36
CA LYS A 42 -13.73 -35.90 10.61
C LYS A 42 -13.88 -37.05 9.62
N SER A 43 -13.19 -37.03 8.49
CA SER A 43 -13.25 -38.10 7.49
C SER A 43 -12.49 -39.35 7.90
N ASN A 44 -11.52 -39.24 8.82
CA ASN A 44 -10.56 -40.29 9.21
C ASN A 44 -9.72 -40.87 8.04
N LEU A 45 -9.70 -40.13 6.89
CA LEU A 45 -8.98 -40.56 5.69
C LEU A 45 -7.56 -39.99 5.62
N PHE A 46 -7.24 -39.07 6.50
CA PHE A 46 -5.95 -38.37 6.54
C PHE A 46 -5.36 -38.40 7.95
N THR A 47 -4.05 -38.48 8.04
CA THR A 47 -3.25 -38.34 9.26
C THR A 47 -2.48 -37.02 9.23
N PHE A 48 -2.21 -36.46 10.41
CA PHE A 48 -1.64 -35.11 10.55
C PHE A 48 -0.37 -35.16 11.41
N ASN A 49 0.73 -34.65 10.86
CA ASN A 49 1.94 -34.34 11.62
C ASN A 49 2.02 -32.82 11.78
N ARG A 50 1.66 -32.30 12.97
CA ARG A 50 1.62 -30.89 13.28
C ARG A 50 3.01 -30.27 13.47
N SER A 51 4.01 -31.08 13.84
CA SER A 51 5.39 -30.62 14.00
C SER A 51 6.04 -30.29 12.66
N ASP A 52 5.81 -31.13 11.68
CA ASP A 52 6.40 -31.03 10.35
C ASP A 52 5.44 -30.32 9.35
N LEU A 53 4.24 -29.95 9.80
CA LEU A 53 3.16 -29.43 8.98
C LEU A 53 2.93 -30.33 7.75
N MET A 54 2.66 -31.61 7.98
CA MET A 54 2.43 -32.60 6.93
C MET A 54 1.08 -33.31 7.12
N VAL A 55 0.37 -33.51 6.02
CA VAL A 55 -0.87 -34.29 5.96
C VAL A 55 -0.64 -35.49 5.04
N SER A 56 -0.99 -36.67 5.49
CA SER A 56 -0.81 -37.90 4.71
C SER A 56 -2.12 -38.65 4.55
N GLY A 57 -2.38 -39.15 3.34
CA GLY A 57 -3.56 -39.93 3.01
C GLY A 57 -3.46 -40.51 1.60
N PHE A 58 -4.08 -41.67 1.36
CA PHE A 58 -4.07 -42.33 0.05
C PHE A 58 -2.66 -42.67 -0.48
N GLY A 59 -1.67 -42.81 0.41
CA GLY A 59 -0.27 -42.98 0.05
C GLY A 59 0.44 -41.68 -0.33
N SER A 60 -0.27 -40.57 -0.38
CA SER A 60 0.23 -39.24 -0.76
C SER A 60 0.60 -38.41 0.46
N SER A 61 1.48 -37.42 0.29
CA SER A 61 1.82 -36.42 1.32
C SER A 61 1.56 -34.99 0.81
N ILE A 62 1.05 -34.12 1.69
CA ILE A 62 0.92 -32.70 1.50
C ILE A 62 1.80 -32.03 2.55
N GLU A 63 2.81 -31.30 2.11
CA GLU A 63 3.85 -30.71 2.95
C GLU A 63 3.83 -29.18 2.83
N PHE A 64 3.89 -28.47 3.96
CA PHE A 64 3.78 -27.01 4.00
C PHE A 64 5.13 -26.37 4.30
N PHE A 65 5.54 -25.45 3.44
CA PHE A 65 6.84 -24.78 3.51
C PHE A 65 6.70 -23.25 3.57
N SER A 66 7.77 -22.61 4.05
CA SER A 66 7.91 -21.16 4.06
C SER A 66 9.02 -20.71 3.13
N GLY A 67 8.76 -19.69 2.32
CA GLY A 67 9.75 -19.00 1.49
C GLY A 67 10.79 -18.22 2.28
N GLU A 68 10.61 -18.04 3.60
CA GLU A 68 11.64 -17.46 4.49
C GLU A 68 12.87 -18.37 4.66
N ARG A 69 12.69 -19.67 4.48
CA ARG A 69 13.74 -20.71 4.64
C ARG A 69 13.79 -21.61 3.41
N PRO A 70 14.25 -21.10 2.27
CA PRO A 70 14.24 -21.85 1.01
C PRO A 70 15.11 -23.11 1.06
N ASP A 71 16.14 -23.14 1.91
CA ASP A 71 17.00 -24.31 2.07
C ASP A 71 16.26 -25.54 2.63
N ASN A 72 15.19 -25.35 3.38
CA ASN A 72 14.35 -26.47 3.84
C ASN A 72 13.57 -27.13 2.69
N ILE A 73 13.48 -26.47 1.55
CA ILE A 73 12.76 -26.96 0.36
C ILE A 73 13.72 -27.63 -0.61
N ARG A 74 14.99 -27.18 -0.63
CA ARG A 74 16.03 -27.76 -1.48
C ARG A 74 16.20 -29.26 -1.26
N GLY A 75 16.49 -30.01 -2.33
CA GLY A 75 16.67 -31.44 -2.28
C GLY A 75 15.38 -32.28 -2.23
N ASN A 76 14.23 -31.64 -2.09
CA ASN A 76 12.94 -32.33 -2.25
C ASN A 76 12.56 -32.48 -3.73
N THR A 77 11.66 -33.40 -4.00
CA THR A 77 11.04 -33.58 -5.31
C THR A 77 9.54 -33.74 -5.14
N PHE A 78 8.76 -32.89 -5.83
CA PHE A 78 7.31 -32.85 -5.74
C PHE A 78 6.65 -33.15 -7.08
N ASP A 79 5.50 -33.81 -7.05
CA ASP A 79 4.63 -34.04 -8.21
C ASP A 79 3.73 -32.81 -8.47
N TYR A 80 3.30 -32.15 -7.39
CA TYR A 80 2.42 -30.99 -7.43
C TYR A 80 2.88 -29.91 -6.47
N MET A 81 2.63 -28.67 -6.82
CA MET A 81 2.96 -27.53 -5.96
C MET A 81 1.91 -26.45 -6.05
N VAL A 82 1.58 -25.83 -4.91
CA VAL A 82 0.86 -24.56 -4.84
C VAL A 82 1.77 -23.55 -4.17
N VAL A 83 1.99 -22.43 -4.83
CA VAL A 83 2.70 -21.27 -4.28
C VAL A 83 1.69 -20.18 -4.03
N ASP A 84 1.38 -19.98 -2.77
CA ASP A 84 0.40 -19.02 -2.30
C ASP A 84 1.06 -17.67 -2.03
N GLU A 85 0.36 -16.59 -2.36
CA GLU A 85 0.88 -15.23 -2.27
C GLU A 85 2.23 -15.04 -3.00
N MET A 86 2.31 -15.55 -4.23
CA MET A 86 3.55 -15.55 -5.03
C MET A 86 4.13 -14.14 -5.22
N ALA A 87 3.29 -13.12 -5.42
CA ALA A 87 3.75 -11.74 -5.59
C ALA A 87 4.49 -11.18 -4.35
N PHE A 88 4.32 -11.80 -3.19
CA PHE A 88 4.94 -11.41 -1.91
C PHE A 88 6.15 -12.26 -1.54
N THR A 89 6.57 -13.17 -2.41
CA THR A 89 7.82 -13.94 -2.25
C THR A 89 9.00 -13.19 -2.89
N ARG A 90 10.22 -13.63 -2.60
CA ARG A 90 11.39 -13.17 -3.37
C ARG A 90 11.41 -13.83 -4.74
N ALA A 91 11.87 -13.11 -5.76
CA ALA A 91 11.94 -13.63 -7.14
C ALA A 91 12.78 -14.93 -7.24
N GLU A 92 13.88 -14.96 -6.50
CA GLU A 92 14.83 -16.08 -6.48
C GLU A 92 14.21 -17.37 -5.93
N LEU A 93 13.15 -17.26 -5.13
CA LEU A 93 12.48 -18.44 -4.55
C LEU A 93 12.00 -19.39 -5.64
N TRP A 94 11.34 -18.88 -6.67
CA TRP A 94 10.92 -19.69 -7.80
C TRP A 94 12.09 -20.06 -8.70
N ASP A 95 12.82 -19.05 -9.14
CA ASP A 95 13.85 -19.23 -10.19
C ASP A 95 14.98 -20.16 -9.76
N GLU A 96 15.38 -20.14 -8.47
CA GLU A 96 16.56 -20.89 -7.98
C GLU A 96 16.22 -22.13 -7.12
N VAL A 97 15.01 -22.17 -6.53
CA VAL A 97 14.69 -23.23 -5.54
C VAL A 97 13.50 -24.06 -5.99
N LEU A 98 12.31 -23.47 -6.11
CA LEU A 98 11.09 -24.25 -6.30
C LEU A 98 11.03 -24.92 -7.66
N SER A 99 11.47 -24.24 -8.73
CA SER A 99 11.49 -24.80 -10.08
C SER A 99 12.29 -26.09 -10.15
N ALA A 100 13.44 -26.16 -9.46
CA ALA A 100 14.29 -27.35 -9.41
C ALA A 100 13.59 -28.55 -8.74
N THR A 101 12.75 -28.30 -7.71
CA THR A 101 12.06 -29.37 -6.95
C THR A 101 10.95 -30.06 -7.75
N VAL A 102 10.43 -29.40 -8.78
CA VAL A 102 9.39 -29.95 -9.67
C VAL A 102 9.94 -30.39 -11.05
N MET A 103 11.23 -30.16 -11.33
CA MET A 103 11.82 -30.41 -12.65
C MET A 103 11.77 -31.89 -13.06
N VAL A 104 11.91 -32.82 -12.12
CA VAL A 104 12.02 -34.28 -12.42
C VAL A 104 10.66 -34.97 -12.48
N LYS A 105 9.76 -34.65 -11.58
CA LYS A 105 8.46 -35.34 -11.42
C LYS A 105 7.25 -34.41 -11.49
N GLY A 106 7.47 -33.09 -11.56
CA GLY A 106 6.39 -32.11 -11.48
C GLY A 106 5.37 -32.28 -12.61
N LYS A 107 4.12 -32.41 -12.21
CA LYS A 107 2.97 -32.56 -13.12
C LYS A 107 2.23 -31.22 -13.25
N LYS A 108 2.08 -30.46 -12.16
CA LYS A 108 1.40 -29.18 -12.16
C LYS A 108 1.86 -28.26 -11.02
N VAL A 109 2.01 -26.98 -11.32
CA VAL A 109 2.25 -25.93 -10.34
C VAL A 109 1.14 -24.88 -10.46
N ILE A 110 0.62 -24.43 -9.33
CA ILE A 110 -0.37 -23.36 -9.27
C ILE A 110 0.24 -22.19 -8.47
N PHE A 111 0.25 -21.01 -9.05
CA PHE A 111 0.59 -19.76 -8.38
C PHE A 111 -0.69 -19.01 -8.06
N ILE A 112 -0.84 -18.59 -6.81
CA ILE A 112 -1.99 -17.82 -6.33
C ILE A 112 -1.46 -16.54 -5.71
N SER A 113 -1.99 -15.38 -6.06
CA SER A 113 -1.64 -14.12 -5.43
C SER A 113 -2.56 -12.98 -5.83
N THR A 114 -2.67 -11.97 -4.96
CA THR A 114 -3.00 -10.62 -5.36
C THR A 114 -1.80 -10.00 -6.10
N PRO A 115 -1.99 -9.27 -7.19
CA PRO A 115 -0.92 -8.54 -7.86
C PRO A 115 -0.20 -7.55 -6.94
N LYS A 116 1.11 -7.32 -7.19
CA LYS A 116 1.91 -6.27 -6.53
C LYS A 116 2.81 -5.60 -7.55
N GLY A 117 2.26 -4.61 -8.24
CA GLY A 117 2.92 -4.00 -9.39
C GLY A 117 3.34 -5.05 -10.44
N LYS A 118 4.18 -4.67 -11.38
CA LYS A 118 4.72 -5.58 -12.42
C LYS A 118 6.00 -6.28 -11.95
N ASN A 119 5.89 -7.14 -10.94
CA ASN A 119 7.02 -7.90 -10.37
C ASN A 119 7.22 -9.28 -11.05
N HIS A 120 7.97 -10.17 -10.39
CA HIS A 120 8.23 -11.54 -10.88
C HIS A 120 6.95 -12.37 -11.05
N PHE A 121 5.90 -12.16 -10.24
CA PHE A 121 4.62 -12.83 -10.41
C PHE A 121 3.93 -12.39 -11.71
N HIS A 122 3.96 -11.09 -12.04
CA HIS A 122 3.50 -10.61 -13.34
C HIS A 122 4.24 -11.30 -14.50
N ARG A 123 5.58 -11.41 -14.40
CA ARG A 123 6.39 -12.12 -15.40
C ARG A 123 5.93 -13.57 -15.60
N ILE A 124 5.63 -14.29 -14.51
CA ILE A 124 5.12 -15.67 -14.58
C ILE A 124 3.72 -15.68 -15.21
N CYS A 125 2.82 -14.81 -14.82
CA CYS A 125 1.49 -14.73 -15.42
C CYS A 125 1.55 -14.47 -16.92
N MET A 126 2.45 -13.61 -17.39
CA MET A 126 2.57 -13.27 -18.82
C MET A 126 3.16 -14.40 -19.67
N GLN A 127 3.70 -15.47 -19.08
CA GLN A 127 4.21 -16.64 -19.85
C GLN A 127 3.11 -17.31 -20.68
N HIS A 128 1.85 -17.24 -20.26
CA HIS A 128 0.74 -17.83 -21.04
C HIS A 128 0.62 -17.25 -22.46
N ASN A 129 1.18 -16.08 -22.74
CA ASN A 129 1.19 -15.49 -24.07
C ASN A 129 2.21 -16.13 -25.01
N TYR A 130 3.15 -16.90 -24.47
CA TYR A 130 4.31 -17.42 -25.22
C TYR A 130 4.48 -18.93 -25.09
N ASP A 131 3.81 -19.57 -24.10
CA ASP A 131 3.99 -20.97 -23.80
C ASP A 131 2.67 -21.60 -23.36
N GLU A 132 2.13 -22.52 -24.16
CA GLU A 132 0.85 -23.22 -23.95
C GLU A 132 0.80 -24.06 -22.65
N ARG A 133 1.97 -24.33 -22.04
CA ARG A 133 2.04 -25.00 -20.73
C ARG A 133 1.54 -24.10 -19.59
N TYR A 134 1.43 -22.80 -19.82
CA TYR A 134 0.96 -21.82 -18.83
C TYR A 134 -0.49 -21.44 -19.12
N ALA A 135 -1.31 -21.39 -18.06
CA ALA A 135 -2.64 -20.85 -18.09
C ALA A 135 -2.75 -19.70 -17.08
N TYR A 136 -3.34 -18.60 -17.47
CA TYR A 136 -3.59 -17.46 -16.60
C TYR A 136 -5.09 -17.33 -16.34
N HIS A 137 -5.45 -17.23 -15.07
CA HIS A 137 -6.82 -17.01 -14.62
C HIS A 137 -6.87 -15.75 -13.79
N HIS A 138 -7.76 -14.85 -14.15
CA HIS A 138 -7.97 -13.58 -13.44
C HIS A 138 -9.39 -13.53 -12.91
N TYR A 139 -9.51 -13.17 -11.63
CA TYR A 139 -10.79 -12.99 -10.96
C TYR A 139 -10.70 -11.74 -10.07
N SER A 140 -11.74 -10.91 -10.12
CA SER A 140 -11.92 -9.76 -9.26
C SER A 140 -12.76 -10.12 -8.03
N SER A 141 -12.82 -9.23 -7.06
CA SER A 141 -13.73 -9.40 -5.92
C SER A 141 -15.21 -9.37 -6.33
N TYR A 142 -15.55 -8.78 -7.48
CA TYR A 142 -16.91 -8.82 -8.02
C TYR A 142 -17.34 -10.20 -8.53
N ASP A 143 -16.37 -11.08 -8.84
CA ASP A 143 -16.64 -12.46 -9.25
C ASP A 143 -16.95 -13.37 -8.06
N ASN A 144 -16.81 -12.88 -6.83
CA ASN A 144 -17.09 -13.64 -5.61
C ASN A 144 -18.57 -13.45 -5.19
N PRO A 145 -19.43 -14.48 -5.35
CA PRO A 145 -20.85 -14.36 -5.04
C PRO A 145 -21.17 -14.16 -3.55
N MET A 146 -20.19 -14.29 -2.67
CA MET A 146 -20.33 -14.09 -1.21
C MET A 146 -20.13 -12.65 -0.79
N ILE A 147 -19.69 -11.75 -1.70
CA ILE A 147 -19.45 -10.34 -1.41
C ILE A 147 -20.60 -9.52 -2.01
N ASP A 148 -21.20 -8.65 -1.19
CA ASP A 148 -22.20 -7.69 -1.69
C ASP A 148 -21.48 -6.63 -2.58
N PRO A 149 -21.91 -6.48 -3.86
CA PRO A 149 -21.32 -5.47 -4.74
C PRO A 149 -21.37 -4.04 -4.17
N ARG A 150 -22.37 -3.72 -3.35
CA ARG A 150 -22.48 -2.41 -2.69
C ARG A 150 -21.34 -2.12 -1.72
N GLU A 151 -20.85 -3.15 -1.01
CA GLU A 151 -19.66 -3.01 -0.15
C GLU A 151 -18.40 -2.73 -0.98
N LEU A 152 -18.28 -3.35 -2.15
CA LEU A 152 -17.16 -3.07 -3.08
C LEU A 152 -17.23 -1.64 -3.62
N ASP A 153 -18.41 -1.15 -3.96
CA ASP A 153 -18.61 0.22 -4.44
C ASP A 153 -18.30 1.27 -3.34
N GLU A 154 -18.58 0.96 -2.07
CA GLU A 154 -18.16 1.79 -0.94
C GLU A 154 -16.64 1.79 -0.79
N ARG A 155 -15.99 0.63 -0.90
CA ARG A 155 -14.52 0.53 -0.88
C ARG A 155 -13.89 1.30 -2.03
N ARG A 156 -14.47 1.21 -3.23
CA ARG A 156 -13.99 1.96 -4.40
C ARG A 156 -13.98 3.47 -4.16
N ARG A 157 -14.98 4.00 -3.46
CA ARG A 157 -15.06 5.43 -3.11
C ARG A 157 -14.12 5.86 -1.99
N SER A 158 -13.71 4.92 -1.12
CA SER A 158 -12.88 5.19 0.06
C SER A 158 -11.40 4.87 -0.12
N LEU A 159 -11.00 4.30 -1.26
CA LEU A 159 -9.63 3.90 -1.55
C LEU A 159 -9.12 4.59 -2.81
N PRO A 160 -7.81 4.90 -2.90
CA PRO A 160 -7.20 5.33 -4.15
C PRO A 160 -7.42 4.31 -5.26
N ASP A 161 -7.63 4.76 -6.50
CA ASP A 161 -7.94 3.90 -7.66
C ASP A 161 -6.92 2.77 -7.85
N HIS A 162 -5.62 3.07 -7.70
CA HIS A 162 -4.57 2.06 -7.84
C HIS A 162 -4.64 0.97 -6.76
N VAL A 163 -5.02 1.33 -5.51
CA VAL A 163 -5.20 0.36 -4.41
C VAL A 163 -6.43 -0.51 -4.70
N PHE A 164 -7.54 0.12 -5.09
CA PHE A 164 -8.75 -0.62 -5.41
C PHE A 164 -8.55 -1.57 -6.58
N LYS A 165 -7.91 -1.12 -7.66
CA LYS A 165 -7.59 -1.95 -8.82
C LYS A 165 -6.72 -3.15 -8.43
N GLN A 166 -5.67 -2.93 -7.64
CA GLN A 166 -4.76 -3.99 -7.24
C GLN A 166 -5.42 -5.00 -6.29
N GLU A 167 -6.05 -4.52 -5.20
CA GLU A 167 -6.52 -5.39 -4.11
C GLU A 167 -7.92 -6.00 -4.38
N TYR A 168 -8.77 -5.33 -5.15
CA TYR A 168 -10.15 -5.78 -5.39
C TYR A 168 -10.40 -6.21 -6.83
N LEU A 169 -9.72 -5.60 -7.80
CA LEU A 169 -9.86 -6.01 -9.20
C LEU A 169 -8.74 -6.96 -9.65
N ALA A 170 -7.74 -7.23 -8.79
CA ALA A 170 -6.58 -8.08 -9.09
C ALA A 170 -5.81 -7.63 -10.36
N GLU A 171 -5.73 -6.33 -10.63
CA GLU A 171 -5.01 -5.77 -11.77
C GLU A 171 -3.55 -5.54 -11.44
N PHE A 172 -2.67 -5.80 -12.42
CA PHE A 172 -1.25 -5.42 -12.35
C PHE A 172 -1.10 -3.95 -12.67
N ILE A 173 -0.83 -3.14 -11.66
CA ILE A 173 -0.67 -1.70 -11.81
C ILE A 173 0.78 -1.37 -12.21
N ASP A 174 0.93 -0.47 -13.18
CA ASP A 174 2.24 0.07 -13.55
C ASP A 174 2.62 1.18 -12.57
N ASN A 175 3.75 1.02 -11.88
CA ASN A 175 4.26 2.04 -10.96
C ASN A 175 4.77 3.30 -11.68
N ALA A 176 4.89 3.26 -13.03
CA ALA A 176 5.35 4.38 -13.83
C ALA A 176 4.29 5.49 -14.01
N SER A 177 3.02 5.24 -13.70
CA SER A 177 2.01 6.31 -13.70
C SER A 177 2.02 7.02 -12.35
N GLY A 178 2.21 8.36 -12.34
CA GLY A 178 2.19 9.18 -11.14
C GLY A 178 1.03 8.84 -10.19
N LEU A 179 1.23 9.00 -8.92
CA LEU A 179 0.26 8.64 -7.88
C LEU A 179 -1.01 9.49 -7.96
N PHE A 180 -0.82 10.80 -8.18
CA PHE A 180 -1.93 11.76 -8.20
C PHE A 180 -2.52 11.87 -9.61
N LYS A 181 -3.83 11.62 -9.71
CA LYS A 181 -4.58 11.76 -10.97
C LYS A 181 -5.19 13.16 -11.07
N ASN A 182 -5.49 13.61 -12.28
CA ASN A 182 -6.20 14.87 -12.51
C ASN A 182 -5.50 16.13 -11.96
N VAL A 183 -4.18 16.12 -11.73
CA VAL A 183 -3.46 17.26 -11.14
C VAL A 183 -3.70 18.53 -11.97
N ALA A 184 -3.49 18.46 -13.27
CA ALA A 184 -3.70 19.60 -14.16
C ALA A 184 -5.16 20.13 -14.14
N GLN A 185 -6.16 19.25 -14.00
CA GLN A 185 -7.57 19.63 -13.91
C GLN A 185 -7.92 20.27 -12.56
N CYS A 186 -7.13 20.03 -11.54
CA CYS A 186 -7.26 20.64 -10.22
C CYS A 186 -6.63 22.05 -10.15
N VAL A 187 -5.80 22.43 -11.11
CA VAL A 187 -5.29 23.80 -11.23
C VAL A 187 -6.38 24.70 -11.83
N LYS A 188 -6.96 25.57 -11.01
CA LYS A 188 -8.11 26.40 -11.40
C LYS A 188 -8.23 27.64 -10.54
N PRO A 189 -8.98 28.66 -10.99
CA PRO A 189 -9.22 29.87 -10.19
C PRO A 189 -9.74 29.56 -8.80
N ILE A 190 -9.23 30.26 -7.79
CA ILE A 190 -9.55 30.08 -6.38
C ILE A 190 -10.53 31.17 -5.93
N SER A 191 -11.61 30.75 -5.25
CA SER A 191 -12.58 31.64 -4.57
C SER A 191 -12.62 31.25 -3.09
N PRO A 192 -11.72 31.83 -2.26
CA PRO A 192 -11.47 31.26 -0.94
C PRO A 192 -12.62 31.47 0.04
N GLY A 193 -12.95 30.40 0.78
CA GLY A 193 -13.82 30.42 1.93
C GLY A 193 -13.23 31.18 3.15
N SER A 194 -13.68 30.89 4.35
CA SER A 194 -13.33 31.65 5.57
C SER A 194 -12.33 30.95 6.48
N LYS A 195 -12.41 29.61 6.60
CA LYS A 195 -11.55 28.82 7.47
C LYS A 195 -10.26 28.42 6.76
N ARG A 196 -9.19 28.24 7.50
CA ARG A 196 -7.86 27.92 6.98
C ARG A 196 -7.24 26.75 7.69
N TYR A 197 -6.68 25.84 6.92
CA TYR A 197 -6.00 24.63 7.38
C TYR A 197 -4.67 24.52 6.63
N ALA A 198 -3.60 24.36 7.38
CA ALA A 198 -2.28 24.35 6.78
C ALA A 198 -1.51 23.07 7.12
N GLY A 199 -0.55 22.77 6.25
CA GLY A 199 0.49 21.79 6.47
C GLY A 199 1.84 22.43 6.28
N LEU A 200 2.73 22.17 7.21
CA LEU A 200 4.11 22.65 7.18
C LEU A 200 5.04 21.45 7.15
N ASP A 201 5.81 21.33 6.09
CA ASP A 201 6.94 20.42 5.98
C ASP A 201 8.26 21.19 6.14
N ILE A 202 9.17 20.68 6.98
CA ILE A 202 10.38 21.36 7.35
C ILE A 202 11.56 20.70 6.64
N GLY A 203 12.10 21.41 5.66
CA GLY A 203 13.27 20.97 4.89
C GLY A 203 14.52 20.88 5.76
N ARG A 204 15.36 19.89 5.51
CA ARG A 204 16.73 19.79 6.03
C ARG A 204 17.68 20.61 5.14
N ALA A 205 18.96 20.62 5.46
CA ALA A 205 19.99 21.48 4.86
C ALA A 205 19.86 21.75 3.34
N ASP A 206 19.46 20.75 2.56
CA ASP A 206 19.32 20.84 1.10
C ASP A 206 17.87 20.80 0.60
N ASP A 207 16.88 20.60 1.48
CA ASP A 207 15.47 20.52 1.16
C ASP A 207 14.76 21.85 1.39
N TYR A 208 13.52 21.95 0.89
CA TYR A 208 12.68 23.14 1.08
C TYR A 208 11.81 23.01 2.33
N THR A 209 11.70 24.11 3.10
CA THR A 209 10.59 24.26 4.04
C THR A 209 9.39 24.75 3.26
N VAL A 210 8.27 24.00 3.27
CA VAL A 210 7.07 24.30 2.47
C VAL A 210 5.86 24.48 3.36
N LEU A 211 5.10 25.54 3.13
CA LEU A 211 3.81 25.80 3.75
C LEU A 211 2.70 25.82 2.71
N ASN A 212 1.73 24.95 2.84
CA ASN A 212 0.48 24.94 2.10
C ASN A 212 -0.68 25.34 3.01
N ILE A 213 -1.59 26.19 2.52
CA ILE A 213 -2.82 26.55 3.22
C ILE A 213 -4.02 26.28 2.32
N LEU A 214 -4.95 25.47 2.82
CA LEU A 214 -6.25 25.19 2.20
C LEU A 214 -7.38 25.90 2.96
N ASP A 215 -8.48 26.14 2.29
CA ASP A 215 -9.73 26.53 2.95
C ASP A 215 -10.63 25.32 3.29
N GLU A 216 -11.83 25.58 3.80
CA GLU A 216 -12.81 24.56 4.15
C GLU A 216 -13.32 23.75 2.96
N ASP A 217 -13.24 24.30 1.75
CA ASP A 217 -13.70 23.65 0.51
C ASP A 217 -12.57 22.94 -0.24
N GLY A 218 -11.33 22.95 0.32
CA GLY A 218 -10.17 22.30 -0.26
C GLY A 218 -9.45 23.14 -1.33
N GLN A 219 -9.70 24.45 -1.35
CA GLN A 219 -9.03 25.36 -2.27
C GLN A 219 -7.71 25.84 -1.67
N GLN A 220 -6.61 25.77 -2.43
CA GLN A 220 -5.30 26.23 -2.00
C GLN A 220 -5.21 27.74 -2.04
N VAL A 221 -5.30 28.38 -0.89
CA VAL A 221 -5.28 29.84 -0.75
C VAL A 221 -3.89 30.44 -0.63
N TYR A 222 -2.92 29.60 -0.30
CA TYR A 222 -1.52 30.00 -0.20
C TYR A 222 -0.61 28.79 -0.34
N VAL A 223 0.51 28.98 -1.04
CA VAL A 223 1.65 28.05 -1.02
C VAL A 223 2.95 28.83 -1.19
N ASN A 224 3.97 28.45 -0.48
CA ASN A 224 5.32 28.95 -0.68
C ASN A 224 6.36 27.98 -0.14
N ARG A 225 7.59 28.08 -0.69
CA ARG A 225 8.75 27.32 -0.26
C ARG A 225 9.95 28.23 0.03
N TRP A 226 10.73 27.87 1.05
CA TRP A 226 11.92 28.60 1.47
C TRP A 226 13.12 27.65 1.51
N ARG A 227 14.27 28.15 1.04
CA ARG A 227 15.55 27.43 1.03
C ARG A 227 16.68 28.39 1.31
N HIS A 228 17.79 27.90 1.90
CA HIS A 228 19.02 28.65 2.13
C HIS A 228 18.90 29.94 2.95
N ASP A 229 17.94 30.03 3.86
CA ASP A 229 17.82 31.16 4.78
C ASP A 229 18.18 30.71 6.22
N GLU A 230 18.55 31.67 7.10
CA GLU A 230 18.67 31.36 8.49
C GLU A 230 17.38 30.88 9.09
N TRP A 231 17.40 29.81 9.87
CA TRP A 231 16.24 29.16 10.46
C TRP A 231 15.27 30.13 11.13
N ASN A 232 15.80 31.09 11.91
CA ASN A 232 14.98 32.10 12.59
C ASN A 232 14.17 32.95 11.59
N LYS A 233 14.76 33.32 10.45
CA LYS A 233 14.08 34.08 9.41
C LYS A 233 12.97 33.27 8.74
N ILE A 234 13.18 31.97 8.52
CA ILE A 234 12.14 31.09 7.97
C ILE A 234 10.99 30.99 8.96
N ILE A 235 11.30 30.78 10.26
CA ILE A 235 10.28 30.69 11.32
C ILE A 235 9.44 31.97 11.39
N ASP A 236 10.06 33.15 11.31
CA ASP A 236 9.36 34.42 11.35
C ASP A 236 8.43 34.56 10.13
N LYS A 237 8.92 34.28 8.93
CA LYS A 237 8.12 34.31 7.69
C LYS A 237 6.93 33.35 7.76
N VAL A 238 7.14 32.13 8.21
CA VAL A 238 6.10 31.10 8.37
C VAL A 238 5.07 31.56 9.41
N ALA A 239 5.53 32.06 10.59
CA ALA A 239 4.64 32.55 11.63
C ALA A 239 3.77 33.72 11.17
N ASP A 240 4.35 34.67 10.44
CA ASP A 240 3.62 35.81 9.87
C ASP A 240 2.49 35.37 8.94
N VAL A 241 2.77 34.38 8.06
CA VAL A 241 1.77 33.82 7.15
C VAL A 241 0.67 33.09 7.91
N ILE A 242 1.04 32.21 8.86
CA ILE A 242 0.07 31.47 9.67
C ILE A 242 -0.86 32.41 10.44
N ASN A 243 -0.30 33.44 11.07
CA ASN A 243 -1.05 34.42 11.83
C ASN A 243 -1.96 35.28 10.93
N LYS A 244 -1.44 35.74 9.78
CA LYS A 244 -2.21 36.49 8.77
C LYS A 244 -3.43 35.73 8.29
N HIS A 245 -3.26 34.44 8.01
CA HIS A 245 -4.34 33.58 7.54
C HIS A 245 -5.15 32.95 8.68
N ARG A 246 -4.70 33.03 9.92
CA ARG A 246 -5.26 32.33 11.10
C ARG A 246 -5.44 30.84 10.85
N ALA A 247 -4.45 30.23 10.22
CA ALA A 247 -4.52 28.85 9.75
C ALA A 247 -4.17 27.86 10.87
N THR A 248 -5.07 26.92 11.15
CA THR A 248 -4.71 25.75 11.95
C THR A 248 -3.71 24.90 11.17
N THR A 249 -2.52 24.72 11.69
CA THR A 249 -1.37 24.18 10.97
C THR A 249 -0.90 22.86 11.57
N LEU A 250 -0.88 21.78 10.79
CA LEU A 250 -0.14 20.57 11.12
C LEU A 250 1.33 20.75 10.76
N ILE A 251 2.21 20.43 11.69
CA ILE A 251 3.66 20.46 11.51
C ILE A 251 4.25 19.08 11.79
N GLU A 252 5.11 18.59 10.91
CA GLU A 252 5.85 17.35 11.16
C GLU A 252 6.88 17.56 12.29
N VAL A 253 6.77 16.72 13.36
CA VAL A 253 7.61 16.82 14.58
C VAL A 253 8.60 15.67 14.71
N ASN A 254 9.20 15.23 13.62
CA ASN A 254 10.24 14.22 13.64
C ASN A 254 11.63 14.92 13.73
N ASN A 255 12.47 14.55 14.72
CA ASN A 255 13.82 15.07 14.92
C ASN A 255 13.88 16.60 15.09
N GLN A 256 14.31 17.33 14.05
CA GLN A 256 14.45 18.81 14.09
C GLN A 256 13.09 19.53 14.12
N GLY A 257 12.00 18.87 13.72
CA GLY A 257 10.66 19.43 13.77
C GLY A 257 10.16 19.76 15.17
N ASP A 258 10.71 19.12 16.20
CA ASP A 258 10.38 19.43 17.60
C ASP A 258 10.78 20.86 17.98
N ILE A 259 11.97 21.30 17.57
CA ILE A 259 12.46 22.67 17.84
C ILE A 259 11.62 23.71 17.10
N PHE A 260 11.33 23.45 15.82
CA PHE A 260 10.45 24.32 15.00
C PHE A 260 9.05 24.43 15.58
N HIS A 261 8.49 23.30 16.02
CA HIS A 261 7.19 23.26 16.66
C HIS A 261 7.14 24.14 17.91
N GLU A 262 8.14 24.07 18.79
CA GLU A 262 8.18 24.91 19.99
C GLU A 262 8.29 26.40 19.64
N MET A 263 9.17 26.78 18.73
CA MET A 263 9.36 28.18 18.32
C MET A 263 8.11 28.75 17.63
N LEU A 264 7.43 27.98 16.78
CA LEU A 264 6.21 28.41 16.12
C LEU A 264 5.01 28.47 17.07
N ARG A 265 4.92 27.53 18.03
CA ARG A 265 3.84 27.53 19.04
C ARG A 265 3.82 28.83 19.83
N ASP A 266 5.00 29.36 20.20
CA ASP A 266 5.09 30.61 20.96
C ASP A 266 4.66 31.83 20.11
N LYS A 267 4.92 31.79 18.77
CA LYS A 267 4.58 32.88 17.85
C LYS A 267 3.14 32.81 17.33
N CYS A 268 2.56 31.60 17.17
CA CYS A 268 1.30 31.39 16.46
C CYS A 268 0.12 30.98 17.38
N ARG A 269 0.22 31.07 18.70
CA ARG A 269 -0.86 30.87 19.70
C ARG A 269 -1.93 29.84 19.30
N ASN A 270 -1.84 28.61 19.74
CA ASN A 270 -2.84 27.55 19.57
C ASN A 270 -3.20 27.15 18.11
N LEU A 271 -2.54 27.72 17.12
CA LEU A 271 -2.74 27.36 15.70
C LEU A 271 -1.86 26.19 15.27
N ILE A 272 -0.84 25.83 16.05
CA ILE A 272 0.14 24.81 15.71
C ILE A 272 -0.25 23.47 16.36
N VAL A 273 -0.34 22.43 15.55
CA VAL A 273 -0.67 21.07 15.97
C VAL A 273 0.45 20.11 15.51
N PRO A 274 1.11 19.39 16.43
CA PRO A 274 2.17 18.46 16.04
C PRO A 274 1.59 17.22 15.34
N PHE A 275 2.33 16.73 14.34
CA PHE A 275 2.02 15.49 13.61
C PHE A 275 3.27 14.61 13.54
N THR A 276 3.17 13.40 14.09
CA THR A 276 4.26 12.42 14.03
C THR A 276 4.14 11.57 12.77
N THR A 277 5.16 11.68 11.90
CA THR A 277 5.21 10.91 10.67
C THR A 277 5.87 9.55 10.92
N THR A 278 5.12 8.51 10.63
CA THR A 278 5.56 7.11 10.55
C THR A 278 5.26 6.62 9.13
N SER A 279 5.82 5.49 8.72
CA SER A 279 5.48 4.91 7.41
C SER A 279 3.96 4.73 7.23
N LYS A 280 3.25 4.35 8.29
CA LYS A 280 1.80 4.17 8.27
C LYS A 280 1.03 5.50 8.18
N SER A 281 1.41 6.51 8.97
CA SER A 281 0.72 7.81 8.94
C SER A 281 1.04 8.58 7.65
N LYS A 282 2.28 8.47 7.09
CA LYS A 282 2.62 9.00 5.77
C LYS A 282 1.73 8.39 4.69
N GLN A 283 1.57 7.06 4.71
CA GLN A 283 0.68 6.37 3.79
C GLN A 283 -0.75 6.92 3.84
N VAL A 284 -1.31 7.07 5.04
CA VAL A 284 -2.69 7.57 5.22
C VAL A 284 -2.89 8.97 4.64
N ILE A 285 -2.00 9.92 4.94
CA ILE A 285 -2.16 11.30 4.46
C ILE A 285 -1.95 11.42 2.95
N ILE A 286 -1.06 10.61 2.37
CA ILE A 286 -0.81 10.58 0.93
C ILE A 286 -1.98 9.93 0.17
N GLU A 287 -2.51 8.82 0.66
CA GLU A 287 -3.66 8.15 0.05
C GLU A 287 -4.93 9.02 0.15
N ASP A 288 -5.15 9.70 1.28
CA ASP A 288 -6.22 10.68 1.44
C ASP A 288 -6.13 11.83 0.42
N LEU A 289 -4.92 12.33 0.17
CA LEU A 289 -4.68 13.36 -0.83
C LEU A 289 -4.90 12.82 -2.26
N ALA A 290 -4.48 11.58 -2.55
CA ALA A 290 -4.70 10.97 -3.86
C ALA A 290 -6.20 10.85 -4.18
N ILE A 291 -7.01 10.44 -3.20
CA ILE A 291 -8.48 10.40 -3.34
C ILE A 291 -9.05 11.80 -3.64
N ALA A 292 -8.54 12.84 -2.97
CA ALA A 292 -8.99 14.21 -3.22
C ALA A 292 -8.74 14.67 -4.65
N PHE A 293 -7.61 14.30 -5.25
CA PHE A 293 -7.31 14.56 -6.66
C PHE A 293 -8.20 13.73 -7.59
N GLU A 294 -8.39 12.45 -7.30
CA GLU A 294 -9.25 11.57 -8.10
C GLU A 294 -10.71 12.07 -8.14
N GLN A 295 -11.20 12.57 -7.00
CA GLN A 295 -12.57 13.08 -6.85
C GLN A 295 -12.69 14.59 -7.22
N MET A 296 -11.56 15.24 -7.59
CA MET A 296 -11.48 16.69 -7.88
C MET A 296 -12.01 17.58 -6.74
N GLU A 297 -11.84 17.10 -5.48
CA GLU A 297 -12.22 17.83 -4.27
C GLU A 297 -11.21 18.90 -3.83
N ILE A 298 -10.04 18.95 -4.48
CA ILE A 298 -8.98 19.92 -4.25
C ILE A 298 -8.84 20.87 -5.42
N SER A 299 -8.47 22.12 -5.15
CA SER A 299 -8.16 23.13 -6.15
C SER A 299 -6.82 23.78 -5.84
N LEU A 300 -5.94 23.84 -6.83
CA LEU A 300 -4.59 24.36 -6.69
C LEU A 300 -4.41 25.68 -7.41
N GLN A 301 -3.51 26.51 -6.89
CA GLN A 301 -2.92 27.65 -7.62
C GLN A 301 -1.97 27.11 -8.71
N ASP A 302 -1.74 27.89 -9.74
CA ASP A 302 -0.81 27.55 -10.83
C ASP A 302 0.64 27.80 -10.41
N GLU A 303 1.16 26.86 -9.60
CA GLU A 303 2.56 26.83 -9.15
C GLU A 303 3.28 25.65 -9.83
N SER A 304 4.02 25.92 -10.89
CA SER A 304 4.63 24.90 -11.74
C SER A 304 5.47 23.87 -10.96
N TRP A 305 6.25 24.32 -9.97
CA TRP A 305 7.10 23.43 -9.17
C TRP A 305 6.30 22.42 -8.32
N LEU A 306 5.12 22.85 -7.80
CA LEU A 306 4.25 21.96 -7.02
C LEU A 306 3.53 20.98 -7.95
N VAL A 307 3.08 21.44 -9.11
CA VAL A 307 2.47 20.58 -10.13
C VAL A 307 3.47 19.51 -10.58
N ASP A 308 4.71 19.90 -10.86
CA ASP A 308 5.78 18.96 -11.23
C ASP A 308 6.07 17.92 -10.13
N GLU A 309 6.11 18.33 -8.87
CA GLU A 309 6.28 17.39 -7.74
C GLU A 309 5.11 16.39 -7.66
N LEU A 310 3.87 16.87 -7.79
CA LEU A 310 2.66 16.03 -7.75
C LEU A 310 2.61 15.03 -8.91
N GLU A 311 2.91 15.46 -10.14
CA GLU A 311 2.86 14.61 -11.33
C GLU A 311 3.94 13.52 -11.32
N ASN A 312 5.08 13.81 -10.72
CA ASN A 312 6.21 12.88 -10.63
C ASN A 312 6.23 12.05 -9.34
N PHE A 313 5.35 12.35 -8.38
CA PHE A 313 5.30 11.61 -7.13
C PHE A 313 4.81 10.18 -7.36
N THR A 314 5.57 9.20 -6.85
CA THR A 314 5.34 7.79 -7.12
C THR A 314 5.28 6.97 -5.84
N TYR A 315 4.97 5.70 -5.97
CA TYR A 315 5.09 4.74 -4.88
C TYR A 315 5.91 3.52 -5.33
N ILE A 316 6.68 2.98 -4.40
CA ILE A 316 7.45 1.77 -4.60
C ILE A 316 7.00 0.74 -3.57
N TYR A 317 6.60 -0.44 -4.04
CA TYR A 317 6.37 -1.55 -3.14
C TYR A 317 7.68 -2.26 -2.82
N ASN A 318 8.05 -2.27 -1.56
CA ASN A 318 9.22 -2.99 -1.08
C ASN A 318 8.83 -4.44 -0.72
N VAL A 319 9.24 -5.39 -1.54
CA VAL A 319 8.94 -6.83 -1.35
C VAL A 319 9.49 -7.36 -0.03
N ASN A 320 10.66 -6.86 0.41
CA ASN A 320 11.32 -7.33 1.64
C ASN A 320 10.59 -6.89 2.91
N THR A 321 10.17 -5.61 2.97
CA THR A 321 9.47 -5.04 4.12
C THR A 321 7.95 -5.16 4.00
N ARG A 322 7.42 -5.54 2.83
CA ARG A 322 5.99 -5.58 2.49
C ARG A 322 5.27 -4.25 2.70
N ALA A 323 6.01 -3.16 2.59
CA ALA A 323 5.50 -1.82 2.76
C ALA A 323 5.48 -1.07 1.42
N VAL A 324 4.48 -0.21 1.26
CA VAL A 324 4.47 0.80 0.21
C VAL A 324 5.28 1.99 0.71
N GLN A 325 6.24 2.42 -0.07
CA GLN A 325 7.02 3.62 0.17
C GLN A 325 6.60 4.68 -0.84
N TYR A 326 6.12 5.80 -0.35
CA TYR A 326 5.74 6.96 -1.15
C TYR A 326 6.89 7.95 -1.15
N SER A 327 7.37 8.37 -2.32
CA SER A 327 8.48 9.32 -2.47
C SER A 327 8.52 9.92 -3.88
N ALA A 328 9.19 11.05 -4.01
CA ALA A 328 9.64 11.53 -5.30
C ALA A 328 10.75 10.61 -5.88
N PRO A 329 10.93 10.58 -7.22
CA PRO A 329 12.08 9.96 -7.86
C PRO A 329 13.40 10.54 -7.38
N ILE A 330 14.49 9.77 -7.54
CA ILE A 330 15.83 10.21 -7.14
C ILE A 330 16.20 11.53 -7.83
N GLY A 331 16.58 12.53 -7.03
CA GLY A 331 16.95 13.87 -7.51
C GLY A 331 15.79 14.85 -7.63
N MET A 332 14.58 14.47 -7.26
CA MET A 332 13.40 15.34 -7.14
C MET A 332 13.00 15.54 -5.68
N HIS A 333 12.28 16.63 -5.41
CA HIS A 333 11.76 16.96 -4.07
C HIS A 333 10.34 16.46 -3.89
N ASP A 334 9.92 16.19 -2.64
CA ASP A 334 8.55 15.82 -2.25
C ASP A 334 7.98 16.72 -1.14
N ASP A 335 8.70 17.76 -0.77
CA ASP A 335 8.35 18.67 0.34
C ASP A 335 7.00 19.36 0.11
N GLY A 336 6.71 19.76 -1.13
CA GLY A 336 5.43 20.36 -1.52
C GLY A 336 4.27 19.38 -1.41
N VAL A 337 4.48 18.14 -1.81
CA VAL A 337 3.49 17.06 -1.71
C VAL A 337 3.19 16.75 -0.25
N ILE A 338 4.21 16.60 0.59
CA ILE A 338 4.04 16.30 2.03
C ILE A 338 3.32 17.44 2.73
N SER A 339 3.74 18.68 2.50
CA SER A 339 3.08 19.87 3.03
C SER A 339 1.60 19.94 2.63
N LEU A 340 1.27 19.67 1.37
CA LEU A 340 -0.11 19.65 0.88
C LEU A 340 -0.93 18.52 1.50
N ALA A 341 -0.34 17.32 1.66
CA ALA A 341 -0.99 16.18 2.31
C ALA A 341 -1.30 16.47 3.79
N LEU A 342 -0.39 17.13 4.51
CA LEU A 342 -0.62 17.59 5.87
C LEU A 342 -1.76 18.63 5.95
N ALA A 343 -1.80 19.59 5.02
CA ALA A 343 -2.88 20.59 4.95
C ALA A 343 -4.25 19.93 4.72
N TRP A 344 -4.31 18.97 3.78
CA TRP A 344 -5.52 18.21 3.50
C TRP A 344 -5.98 17.39 4.72
N HIS A 345 -5.06 16.72 5.37
CA HIS A 345 -5.35 15.96 6.58
C HIS A 345 -5.80 16.84 7.74
N CYS A 346 -5.19 18.02 7.90
CA CYS A 346 -5.61 19.03 8.87
C CYS A 346 -7.07 19.42 8.67
N ARG A 347 -7.43 19.76 7.43
CA ARG A 347 -8.80 20.10 7.03
C ARG A 347 -9.79 18.99 7.41
N LYS A 348 -9.53 17.74 7.00
CA LYS A 348 -10.41 16.58 7.30
C LYS A 348 -10.60 16.37 8.80
N THR A 349 -9.53 16.41 9.57
CA THR A 349 -9.57 16.11 11.01
C THR A 349 -10.24 17.21 11.83
N GLN A 350 -10.03 18.48 11.48
CA GLN A 350 -10.64 19.61 12.19
C GLN A 350 -12.12 19.78 11.84
N GLN A 351 -12.53 19.51 10.61
CA GLN A 351 -13.95 19.51 10.24
C GLN A 351 -14.73 18.42 10.97
N ASN A 352 -14.16 17.24 11.14
CA ASN A 352 -14.81 16.14 11.87
C ASN A 352 -14.97 16.42 13.37
N LYS A 353 -14.02 17.10 14.02
CA LYS A 353 -14.16 17.53 15.41
C LYS A 353 -15.38 18.44 15.62
N GLY A 354 -15.68 19.31 14.67
CA GLY A 354 -16.88 20.16 14.70
C GLY A 354 -18.21 19.37 14.61
N ARG A 355 -18.24 18.28 13.85
CA ARG A 355 -19.44 17.43 13.70
C ARG A 355 -19.76 16.63 14.96
N TYR A 356 -18.77 16.14 15.69
CA TYR A 356 -18.98 15.39 16.94
C TYR A 356 -19.40 16.25 18.15
N GLN A 357 -19.13 17.55 18.13
CA GLN A 357 -19.61 18.47 19.18
C GLN A 357 -21.10 18.82 19.04
N VAL A 358 -21.65 18.78 17.84
CA VAL A 358 -23.08 19.05 17.58
C VAL A 358 -24.00 17.89 18.03
N ILE A 359 -23.46 16.67 18.16
CA ILE A 359 -24.24 15.48 18.59
C ILE A 359 -24.31 15.36 20.13
N ARG A 360 -23.58 16.19 20.88
CA ARG A 360 -23.57 16.20 22.36
C ARG A 360 -24.34 17.36 23.00
N ALA A 361 -25.01 18.17 22.23
CA ALA A 361 -25.97 19.19 22.69
C ALA A 361 -27.39 18.76 22.40
#